data_2ac53620ffffc1b80a7348faa7a7660a
#
_entry.id   2ac53620ffffc1b80a7348faa7a7660a
#
_cell.length_a   1.000
_cell.length_b   1.000
_cell.length_c   1.000
_cell.angle_alpha   90.00
_cell.angle_beta   90.00
_cell.angle_gamma   90.00
#
_symmetry.space_group_name_H-M   'P 1'
#
loop_
_entity.id
_entity.type
_entity.pdbx_description
1 polymer ?
#
loop_
_entity_poly.entity_id
_entity_poly.type
_entity_poly.pdbx_seq_one_letter_code
_entity_poly.pdbx_strand_id
1 'polypeptide(L)'
;MTKKVGVGKAHSKIILMGEHSVVYGHPALALPLKDIEVVCQIQAAEIPLTLKAQDPLTTAVFSALNYLKIKNQPISYDISSSVPEKRGMGSSAAVAIAAIRAVFDYFDQELSQETLEMLVHQAETIAHSKPSGLDAKTCLSDQAISFTRNIGFKEIEVNLGAYLVIADTGIHGNTREAVEKVEAIGLDALSDLN
;
A
#
# COMPACT_ATOMS: atom_id res chain seq x y z
N MET A 1 -2.65 35.05 -5.13
CA MET A 1 -1.68 34.07 -4.60
C MET A 1 -2.25 32.69 -4.85
N THR A 2 -1.57 31.87 -5.64
CA THR A 2 -1.94 30.47 -5.82
C THR A 2 -1.80 29.75 -4.48
N LYS A 3 -2.86 29.07 -4.05
CA LYS A 3 -2.85 28.29 -2.81
C LYS A 3 -1.82 27.16 -2.97
N LYS A 4 -0.86 27.03 -2.06
CA LYS A 4 0.12 25.96 -2.08
C LYS A 4 -0.59 24.62 -1.94
N VAL A 5 -0.30 23.68 -2.83
CA VAL A 5 -0.83 22.32 -2.81
C VAL A 5 0.34 21.37 -2.89
N GLY A 6 0.44 20.45 -1.94
CA GLY A 6 1.37 19.33 -2.01
C GLY A 6 0.71 18.12 -2.69
N VAL A 7 1.41 17.46 -3.57
CA VAL A 7 0.88 16.34 -4.37
C VAL A 7 1.74 15.11 -4.17
N GLY A 8 1.10 13.99 -3.85
CA GLY A 8 1.75 12.69 -3.79
C GLY A 8 0.98 11.66 -4.61
N LYS A 9 1.72 10.76 -5.25
CA LYS A 9 1.16 9.70 -6.09
C LYS A 9 1.73 8.34 -5.71
N ALA A 10 0.91 7.32 -5.88
CA ALA A 10 1.34 5.93 -5.80
C ALA A 10 0.52 5.08 -6.76
N HIS A 11 1.14 4.07 -7.33
CA HIS A 11 0.41 3.08 -8.12
C HIS A 11 -0.11 1.94 -7.24
N SER A 12 -1.06 1.21 -7.78
CA SER A 12 -1.66 0.01 -7.20
C SER A 12 -0.78 -1.23 -7.44
N LYS A 13 -1.22 -2.37 -6.93
CA LYS A 13 -0.60 -3.68 -7.15
C LYS A 13 -1.65 -4.78 -7.27
N ILE A 14 -1.24 -5.94 -7.76
CA ILE A 14 -2.00 -7.18 -7.65
C ILE A 14 -1.07 -8.31 -7.20
N ILE A 15 -1.57 -9.22 -6.38
CA ILE A 15 -0.87 -10.48 -6.11
C ILE A 15 -1.34 -11.50 -7.14
N LEU A 16 -0.44 -11.94 -8.00
CA LEU A 16 -0.75 -12.88 -9.07
C LEU A 16 -0.92 -14.30 -8.53
N MET A 17 -0.09 -14.67 -7.54
CA MET A 17 -0.17 -15.95 -6.85
C MET A 17 0.44 -15.86 -5.46
N GLY A 18 -0.01 -16.73 -4.55
CA GLY A 18 0.55 -16.85 -3.21
C GLY A 18 -0.08 -15.93 -2.15
N GLU A 19 -1.17 -15.19 -2.45
CA GLU A 19 -1.75 -14.18 -1.55
C GLU A 19 -2.05 -14.72 -0.14
N HIS A 20 -2.64 -15.90 -0.03
CA HIS A 20 -3.03 -16.46 1.27
C HIS A 20 -2.01 -17.48 1.80
N SER A 21 -1.28 -18.15 0.91
CA SER A 21 -0.26 -19.15 1.28
C SER A 21 1.04 -18.53 1.79
N VAL A 22 1.30 -17.27 1.49
CA VAL A 22 2.50 -16.53 1.92
C VAL A 22 2.66 -16.44 3.43
N VAL A 23 1.57 -16.45 4.18
CA VAL A 23 1.59 -16.44 5.65
C VAL A 23 2.15 -17.74 6.23
N TYR A 24 2.11 -18.83 5.46
CA TYR A 24 2.65 -20.14 5.79
C TYR A 24 4.05 -20.38 5.23
N GLY A 25 4.69 -19.36 4.64
CA GLY A 25 6.07 -19.43 4.15
C GLY A 25 6.21 -19.80 2.67
N HIS A 26 5.11 -19.98 1.95
CA HIS A 26 5.14 -20.18 0.50
C HIS A 26 5.46 -18.88 -0.23
N PRO A 27 6.06 -18.94 -1.44
CA PRO A 27 6.35 -17.75 -2.21
C PRO A 27 5.07 -17.07 -2.70
N ALA A 28 5.10 -15.74 -2.78
CA ALA A 28 4.11 -14.92 -3.45
C ALA A 28 4.74 -14.13 -4.58
N LEU A 29 3.99 -13.87 -5.63
CA LEU A 29 4.37 -13.02 -6.75
C LEU A 29 3.36 -11.87 -6.87
N ALA A 30 3.84 -10.65 -6.74
CA ALA A 30 3.04 -9.44 -6.86
C ALA A 30 3.54 -8.57 -8.00
N LEU A 31 2.61 -7.93 -8.70
CA LEU A 31 2.86 -7.07 -9.86
C LEU A 31 2.43 -5.64 -9.57
N PRO A 32 3.26 -4.62 -9.87
CA PRO A 32 2.83 -3.23 -9.84
C PRO A 32 1.86 -2.93 -10.99
N LEU A 33 0.83 -2.17 -10.71
CA LEU A 33 -0.16 -1.72 -11.69
C LEU A 33 0.01 -0.22 -11.90
N LYS A 34 0.97 0.16 -12.74
CA LYS A 34 1.41 1.55 -12.91
C LYS A 34 0.35 2.49 -13.46
N ASP A 35 -0.60 1.97 -14.23
CA ASP A 35 -1.70 2.75 -14.83
C ASP A 35 -2.89 2.95 -13.87
N ILE A 36 -2.84 2.33 -12.70
CA ILE A 36 -3.89 2.43 -11.68
C ILE A 36 -3.30 3.16 -10.48
N GLU A 37 -3.62 4.46 -10.36
CA GLU A 37 -2.97 5.35 -9.41
C GLU A 37 -3.92 5.86 -8.32
N VAL A 38 -3.32 6.19 -7.19
CA VAL A 38 -3.86 7.06 -6.15
C VAL A 38 -3.10 8.37 -6.19
N VAL A 39 -3.82 9.48 -6.16
CA VAL A 39 -3.27 10.83 -6.03
C VAL A 39 -3.83 11.44 -4.74
N CYS A 40 -2.94 11.88 -3.85
CA CYS A 40 -3.26 12.64 -2.67
C CYS A 40 -2.85 14.09 -2.86
N GLN A 41 -3.71 15.03 -2.49
CA GLN A 41 -3.43 16.46 -2.46
C GLN A 41 -3.55 16.97 -1.03
N ILE A 42 -2.54 17.68 -0.55
CA ILE A 42 -2.54 18.35 0.76
C ILE A 42 -2.61 19.86 0.53
N GLN A 43 -3.46 20.53 1.28
CA GLN A 43 -3.58 21.98 1.26
C GLN A 43 -3.85 22.53 2.66
N ALA A 44 -3.63 23.84 2.82
CA ALA A 44 -3.97 24.52 4.07
C ALA A 44 -5.48 24.44 4.35
N ALA A 45 -5.82 24.27 5.61
CA ALA A 45 -7.20 24.22 6.11
C ALA A 45 -7.39 25.25 7.23
N GLU A 46 -8.62 25.51 7.61
CA GLU A 46 -8.97 26.35 8.77
C GLU A 46 -9.04 25.49 10.05
N ILE A 47 -9.44 24.24 9.90
CA ILE A 47 -9.64 23.30 11.01
C ILE A 47 -8.55 22.22 10.95
N PRO A 48 -7.91 21.88 12.08
CA PRO A 48 -6.93 20.82 12.12
C PRO A 48 -7.54 19.46 11.74
N LEU A 49 -6.75 18.66 11.01
CA LEU A 49 -7.09 17.28 10.69
C LEU A 49 -7.20 16.45 11.98
N THR A 50 -8.18 15.57 12.03
CA THR A 50 -8.37 14.64 13.14
C THR A 50 -7.93 13.24 12.73
N LEU A 51 -7.11 12.59 13.56
CA LEU A 51 -6.74 11.20 13.39
C LEU A 51 -7.96 10.30 13.55
N LYS A 52 -8.24 9.51 12.54
CA LYS A 52 -9.28 8.48 12.59
C LYS A 52 -8.64 7.15 12.96
N ALA A 53 -9.21 6.46 13.95
CA ALA A 53 -8.71 5.16 14.36
C ALA A 53 -8.76 4.15 13.20
N GLN A 54 -7.67 3.41 13.00
CA GLN A 54 -7.52 2.39 11.96
C GLN A 54 -7.73 2.87 10.50
N ASP A 55 -7.62 4.18 10.26
CA ASP A 55 -7.64 4.74 8.91
C ASP A 55 -6.21 4.91 8.39
N PRO A 56 -5.79 4.16 7.35
CA PRO A 56 -4.43 4.20 6.82
C PRO A 56 -4.02 5.59 6.35
N LEU A 57 -4.96 6.33 5.78
CA LEU A 57 -4.71 7.66 5.23
C LEU A 57 -4.35 8.67 6.32
N THR A 58 -5.23 8.86 7.30
CA THR A 58 -4.95 9.81 8.38
C THR A 58 -3.75 9.36 9.21
N THR A 59 -3.56 8.06 9.40
CA THR A 59 -2.36 7.51 10.06
C THR A 59 -1.09 7.87 9.31
N ALA A 60 -1.07 7.72 7.99
CA ALA A 60 0.08 8.06 7.14
C ALA A 60 0.40 9.56 7.20
N VAL A 61 -0.62 10.43 7.10
CA VAL A 61 -0.47 11.88 7.22
C VAL A 61 0.13 12.26 8.58
N PHE A 62 -0.42 11.73 9.69
CA PHE A 62 0.09 12.03 11.03
C PHE A 62 1.49 11.46 11.27
N SER A 63 1.82 10.28 10.73
CA SER A 63 3.18 9.73 10.81
C SER A 63 4.19 10.63 10.11
N ALA A 64 3.85 11.14 8.92
CA ALA A 64 4.69 12.09 8.19
C ALA A 64 4.85 13.42 8.92
N LEU A 65 3.76 14.01 9.44
CA LEU A 65 3.81 15.24 10.22
C LEU A 65 4.66 15.08 11.49
N ASN A 66 4.51 13.97 12.20
CA ASN A 66 5.29 13.67 13.40
C ASN A 66 6.77 13.51 13.08
N TYR A 67 7.11 12.81 12.00
CA TYR A 67 8.49 12.67 11.54
C TYR A 67 9.14 14.03 11.23
N LEU A 68 8.41 14.90 10.55
CA LEU A 68 8.82 16.27 10.23
C LEU A 68 8.77 17.23 11.44
N LYS A 69 8.30 16.75 12.61
CA LYS A 69 8.11 17.55 13.83
C LYS A 69 7.18 18.75 13.66
N ILE A 70 6.24 18.64 12.71
CA ILE A 70 5.25 19.69 12.43
C ILE A 70 4.07 19.51 13.38
N LYS A 71 3.81 20.54 14.17
CA LYS A 71 2.72 20.57 15.14
C LYS A 71 1.76 21.70 14.81
N ASN A 72 0.47 21.45 15.05
CA ASN A 72 -0.60 22.47 14.98
C ASN A 72 -0.72 23.19 13.63
N GLN A 73 -0.34 22.55 12.53
CA GLN A 73 -0.57 23.09 11.20
C GLN A 73 -1.88 22.53 10.64
N PRO A 74 -2.93 23.34 10.49
CA PRO A 74 -4.18 22.86 9.94
C PRO A 74 -4.01 22.60 8.43
N ILE A 75 -4.17 21.35 8.05
CA ILE A 75 -4.16 20.89 6.66
C ILE A 75 -5.40 20.05 6.40
N SER A 76 -5.80 19.98 5.14
CA SER A 76 -6.79 19.05 4.62
C SER A 76 -6.18 18.23 3.50
N TYR A 77 -6.79 17.10 3.22
CA TYR A 77 -6.42 16.25 2.10
C TYR A 77 -7.60 16.05 1.15
N ASP A 78 -7.28 15.79 -0.09
CA ASP A 78 -8.20 15.27 -1.09
C ASP A 78 -7.56 14.04 -1.74
N ILE A 79 -8.37 12.98 -1.99
CA ILE A 79 -7.92 11.73 -2.61
C ILE A 79 -8.70 11.51 -3.89
N SER A 80 -7.94 11.37 -4.98
CA SER A 80 -8.44 10.85 -6.23
C SER A 80 -7.81 9.46 -6.47
N SER A 81 -8.64 8.45 -6.64
CA SER A 81 -8.17 7.07 -6.79
C SER A 81 -8.90 6.37 -7.91
N SER A 82 -8.15 5.75 -8.81
CA SER A 82 -8.66 4.76 -9.77
C SER A 82 -8.57 3.32 -9.21
N VAL A 83 -8.01 3.16 -8.00
CA VAL A 83 -7.86 1.86 -7.33
C VAL A 83 -9.18 1.48 -6.67
N PRO A 84 -9.78 0.33 -7.01
CA PRO A 84 -10.96 -0.16 -6.32
C PRO A 84 -10.67 -0.47 -4.84
N GLU A 85 -11.51 0.04 -3.95
CA GLU A 85 -11.36 -0.21 -2.51
C GLU A 85 -11.69 -1.66 -2.14
N LYS A 86 -10.90 -2.24 -1.21
CA LYS A 86 -11.14 -3.57 -0.64
C LYS A 86 -11.24 -4.71 -1.66
N ARG A 87 -10.47 -4.63 -2.74
CA ARG A 87 -10.40 -5.62 -3.82
C ARG A 87 -9.05 -6.35 -3.92
N GLY A 88 -8.23 -6.32 -2.87
CA GLY A 88 -6.91 -6.95 -2.89
C GLY A 88 -5.87 -6.21 -3.74
N MET A 89 -6.17 -5.01 -4.20
CA MET A 89 -5.31 -4.22 -5.11
C MET A 89 -4.34 -3.27 -4.37
N GLY A 90 -4.10 -3.47 -3.07
CA GLY A 90 -3.17 -2.65 -2.29
C GLY A 90 -3.60 -1.21 -2.09
N SER A 91 -4.91 -0.93 -2.09
CA SER A 91 -5.43 0.43 -1.96
C SER A 91 -4.98 1.12 -0.67
N SER A 92 -4.90 0.39 0.45
CA SER A 92 -4.40 0.91 1.73
C SER A 92 -2.96 1.40 1.63
N ALA A 93 -2.05 0.56 1.12
CA ALA A 93 -0.65 0.88 0.95
C ALA A 93 -0.44 2.04 -0.05
N ALA A 94 -1.14 2.02 -1.19
CA ALA A 94 -1.06 3.07 -2.19
C ALA A 94 -1.53 4.43 -1.64
N VAL A 95 -2.63 4.45 -0.88
CA VAL A 95 -3.14 5.65 -0.20
C VAL A 95 -2.13 6.17 0.82
N ALA A 96 -1.55 5.30 1.65
CA ALA A 96 -0.53 5.70 2.63
C ALA A 96 0.71 6.29 1.95
N ILE A 97 1.21 5.66 0.89
CA ILE A 97 2.37 6.16 0.12
C ILE A 97 2.06 7.53 -0.50
N ALA A 98 0.92 7.68 -1.17
CA ALA A 98 0.51 8.94 -1.78
C ALA A 98 0.37 10.05 -0.74
N ALA A 99 -0.22 9.75 0.43
CA ALA A 99 -0.40 10.71 1.51
C ALA A 99 0.94 11.18 2.09
N ILE A 100 1.89 10.27 2.37
CA ILE A 100 3.22 10.63 2.87
C ILE A 100 3.94 11.52 1.87
N ARG A 101 3.96 11.14 0.59
CA ARG A 101 4.57 11.94 -0.48
C ARG A 101 3.96 13.34 -0.56
N ALA A 102 2.63 13.44 -0.48
CA ALA A 102 1.92 14.73 -0.53
C ALA A 102 2.26 15.64 0.67
N VAL A 103 2.41 15.08 1.88
CA VAL A 103 2.84 15.85 3.06
C VAL A 103 4.25 16.38 2.87
N PHE A 104 5.20 15.55 2.44
CA PHE A 104 6.58 15.99 2.22
C PHE A 104 6.67 17.07 1.13
N ASP A 105 5.94 16.90 0.02
CA ASP A 105 5.86 17.89 -1.06
C ASP A 105 5.24 19.22 -0.58
N TYR A 106 4.17 19.16 0.22
CA TYR A 106 3.53 20.35 0.78
C TYR A 106 4.48 21.19 1.66
N PHE A 107 5.36 20.52 2.42
CA PHE A 107 6.31 21.19 3.30
C PHE A 107 7.69 21.41 2.67
N ASP A 108 7.86 21.16 1.35
CA ASP A 108 9.13 21.27 0.61
C ASP A 108 10.26 20.48 1.29
N GLN A 109 9.97 19.25 1.75
CA GLN A 109 10.93 18.39 2.41
C GLN A 109 11.35 17.24 1.50
N GLU A 110 12.64 16.90 1.54
CA GLU A 110 13.16 15.73 0.85
C GLU A 110 12.66 14.43 1.51
N LEU A 111 12.23 13.47 0.70
CA LEU A 111 11.76 12.17 1.14
C LEU A 111 12.65 11.08 0.56
N SER A 112 13.51 10.49 1.40
CA SER A 112 14.31 9.33 0.98
C SER A 112 13.43 8.08 0.88
N GLN A 113 13.84 7.13 0.05
CA GLN A 113 13.16 5.84 -0.10
C GLN A 113 13.06 5.10 1.25
N GLU A 114 14.13 5.10 2.04
CA GLU A 114 14.16 4.49 3.38
C GLU A 114 13.13 5.11 4.32
N THR A 115 13.05 6.44 4.35
CA THR A 115 12.08 7.17 5.18
C THR A 115 10.65 6.85 4.76
N LEU A 116 10.40 6.82 3.45
CA LEU A 116 9.09 6.46 2.91
C LEU A 116 8.69 5.04 3.31
N GLU A 117 9.55 4.04 3.11
CA GLU A 117 9.29 2.64 3.49
C GLU A 117 9.01 2.50 5.00
N MET A 118 9.79 3.18 5.84
CA MET A 118 9.59 3.19 7.29
C MET A 118 8.22 3.77 7.68
N LEU A 119 7.85 4.93 7.14
CA LEU A 119 6.58 5.59 7.45
C LEU A 119 5.38 4.80 6.95
N VAL A 120 5.47 4.20 5.77
CA VAL A 120 4.43 3.30 5.23
C VAL A 120 4.26 2.08 6.12
N HIS A 121 5.36 1.45 6.55
CA HIS A 121 5.30 0.30 7.45
C HIS A 121 4.63 0.65 8.80
N GLN A 122 4.91 1.83 9.36
CA GLN A 122 4.24 2.31 10.57
C GLN A 122 2.73 2.48 10.35
N ALA A 123 2.31 3.11 9.24
CA ALA A 123 0.92 3.33 8.93
C ALA A 123 0.17 2.00 8.72
N GLU A 124 0.76 1.07 7.98
CA GLU A 124 0.20 -0.26 7.73
C GLU A 124 0.10 -1.10 9.02
N THR A 125 1.08 -1.01 9.92
CA THR A 125 1.06 -1.73 11.20
C THR A 125 -0.09 -1.26 12.11
N ILE A 126 -0.40 0.03 12.09
CA ILE A 126 -1.52 0.59 12.86
C ILE A 126 -2.86 0.17 12.23
N ALA A 127 -2.95 0.15 10.89
CA ALA A 127 -4.16 -0.23 10.17
C ALA A 127 -4.41 -1.76 10.17
N HIS A 128 -3.36 -2.55 10.12
CA HIS A 128 -3.40 -4.01 9.88
C HIS A 128 -2.48 -4.76 10.83
N SER A 129 -2.66 -4.78 12.08
CA SER A 129 -1.92 -5.47 13.17
C SER A 129 -0.63 -6.26 12.81
N LYS A 130 -0.53 -6.92 11.65
CA LYS A 130 0.64 -7.68 11.17
C LYS A 130 0.74 -7.64 9.63
N PRO A 131 1.10 -6.52 9.01
CA PRO A 131 1.27 -6.46 7.56
C PRO A 131 2.47 -7.32 7.13
N SER A 132 2.34 -8.03 6.00
CA SER A 132 3.47 -8.76 5.40
C SER A 132 4.51 -7.81 4.80
N GLY A 133 4.13 -6.58 4.51
CA GLY A 133 4.91 -5.59 3.79
C GLY A 133 4.91 -5.80 2.26
N LEU A 134 4.34 -6.90 1.76
CA LEU A 134 4.33 -7.19 0.32
C LEU A 134 3.57 -6.12 -0.47
N ASP A 135 2.42 -5.68 0.03
CA ASP A 135 1.60 -4.66 -0.62
C ASP A 135 2.36 -3.34 -0.74
N ALA A 136 2.93 -2.87 0.37
CA ALA A 136 3.73 -1.64 0.39
C ALA A 136 4.96 -1.74 -0.53
N LYS A 137 5.71 -2.85 -0.45
CA LYS A 137 6.91 -3.05 -1.26
C LYS A 137 6.58 -3.07 -2.75
N THR A 138 5.48 -3.74 -3.13
CA THR A 138 5.06 -3.79 -4.54
C THR A 138 4.55 -2.43 -5.04
N CYS A 139 3.79 -1.67 -4.22
CA CYS A 139 3.36 -0.31 -4.57
C CYS A 139 4.51 0.72 -4.65
N LEU A 140 5.69 0.38 -4.12
CA LEU A 140 6.90 1.21 -4.16
C LEU A 140 7.88 0.78 -5.26
N SER A 141 7.70 -0.41 -5.86
CA SER A 141 8.60 -0.97 -6.86
C SER A 141 8.06 -0.77 -8.26
N ASP A 142 8.97 -0.53 -9.20
CA ASP A 142 8.67 -0.51 -10.64
C ASP A 142 8.66 -1.90 -11.27
N GLN A 143 9.06 -2.92 -10.54
CA GLN A 143 9.17 -4.30 -10.99
C GLN A 143 8.28 -5.24 -10.19
N ALA A 144 8.04 -6.43 -10.73
CA ALA A 144 7.38 -7.49 -9.99
C ALA A 144 8.18 -7.87 -8.74
N ILE A 145 7.47 -8.19 -7.66
CA ILE A 145 8.07 -8.61 -6.39
C ILE A 145 7.75 -10.06 -6.12
N SER A 146 8.80 -10.88 -6.02
CA SER A 146 8.71 -12.18 -5.37
C SER A 146 9.00 -12.03 -3.89
N PHE A 147 8.17 -12.60 -3.05
CA PHE A 147 8.32 -12.57 -1.60
C PHE A 147 8.16 -13.94 -1.00
N THR A 148 9.10 -14.30 -0.12
CA THR A 148 8.99 -15.50 0.73
C THR A 148 9.35 -15.08 2.14
N ARG A 149 8.50 -15.43 3.13
CA ARG A 149 8.58 -14.90 4.50
C ARG A 149 9.97 -14.99 5.16
N ASN A 150 10.69 -16.08 4.91
CA ASN A 150 12.00 -16.32 5.53
C ASN A 150 13.18 -15.90 4.65
N ILE A 151 12.93 -15.50 3.40
CA ILE A 151 13.94 -15.13 2.40
C ILE A 151 13.92 -13.63 2.16
N GLY A 152 12.73 -13.01 2.21
CA GLY A 152 12.53 -11.59 1.95
C GLY A 152 12.02 -11.30 0.55
N PHE A 153 12.21 -10.05 0.12
CA PHE A 153 11.73 -9.52 -1.16
C PHE A 153 12.82 -9.63 -2.22
N LYS A 154 12.41 -9.99 -3.45
CA LYS A 154 13.27 -9.98 -4.63
C LYS A 154 12.52 -9.33 -5.78
N GLU A 155 13.13 -8.33 -6.41
CA GLU A 155 12.63 -7.77 -7.66
C GLU A 155 12.86 -8.75 -8.81
N ILE A 156 11.86 -8.89 -9.66
CA ILE A 156 11.89 -9.78 -10.83
C ILE A 156 11.46 -8.97 -12.04
N GLU A 157 12.26 -8.99 -13.08
CA GLU A 157 11.86 -8.50 -14.38
C GLU A 157 10.90 -9.51 -15.02
N VAL A 158 9.66 -9.07 -15.27
CA VAL A 158 8.63 -9.91 -15.88
C VAL A 158 8.27 -9.34 -17.25
N ASN A 159 8.45 -10.17 -18.27
CA ASN A 159 7.94 -9.89 -19.61
C ASN A 159 7.00 -11.03 -20.00
N LEU A 160 5.72 -10.82 -19.84
CA LEU A 160 4.71 -11.85 -20.13
C LEU A 160 4.46 -12.01 -21.64
N GLY A 161 4.84 -11.04 -22.47
CA GLY A 161 4.48 -11.02 -23.89
C GLY A 161 2.96 -11.07 -24.14
N ALA A 162 2.15 -10.72 -23.14
CA ALA A 162 0.71 -10.84 -23.10
C ALA A 162 0.07 -9.73 -22.26
N TYR A 163 -1.23 -9.56 -22.39
CA TYR A 163 -2.02 -8.66 -21.56
C TYR A 163 -2.53 -9.38 -20.31
N LEU A 164 -2.46 -8.72 -19.17
CA LEU A 164 -3.14 -9.14 -17.95
C LEU A 164 -4.51 -8.46 -17.88
N VAL A 165 -5.58 -9.25 -17.93
CA VAL A 165 -6.95 -8.76 -17.77
C VAL A 165 -7.40 -9.00 -16.34
N ILE A 166 -7.73 -7.91 -15.63
CA ILE A 166 -8.21 -7.95 -14.25
C ILE A 166 -9.70 -7.68 -14.25
N ALA A 167 -10.49 -8.60 -13.69
CA ALA A 167 -11.92 -8.46 -13.52
C ALA A 167 -12.29 -8.39 -12.04
N ASP A 168 -13.06 -7.36 -11.66
CA ASP A 168 -13.62 -7.23 -10.31
C ASP A 168 -14.95 -7.97 -10.23
N THR A 169 -15.07 -8.91 -9.29
CA THR A 169 -16.31 -9.67 -9.04
C THR A 169 -17.41 -8.83 -8.37
N GLY A 170 -17.08 -7.63 -7.89
CA GLY A 170 -17.99 -6.79 -7.11
C GLY A 170 -18.19 -7.26 -5.66
N ILE A 171 -17.56 -8.35 -5.23
CA ILE A 171 -17.71 -8.93 -3.88
C ILE A 171 -16.48 -8.58 -3.04
N HIS A 172 -16.69 -8.10 -1.82
CA HIS A 172 -15.60 -7.85 -0.88
C HIS A 172 -14.94 -9.15 -0.43
N GLY A 173 -13.62 -9.24 -0.57
CA GLY A 173 -12.85 -10.37 -0.07
C GLY A 173 -12.76 -10.35 1.47
N ASN A 174 -12.83 -11.54 2.09
CA ASN A 174 -12.55 -11.75 3.51
C ASN A 174 -11.22 -12.49 3.63
N THR A 175 -10.13 -11.74 3.79
CA THR A 175 -8.77 -12.29 3.87
C THR A 175 -8.62 -13.31 5.01
N ARG A 176 -9.24 -13.07 6.18
CA ARG A 176 -9.17 -14.00 7.32
C ARG A 176 -9.76 -15.34 6.95
N GLU A 177 -10.97 -15.36 6.41
CA GLU A 177 -11.66 -16.60 6.01
C GLU A 177 -10.89 -17.36 4.93
N ALA A 178 -10.29 -16.65 3.99
CA ALA A 178 -9.48 -17.25 2.94
C ALA A 178 -8.21 -17.90 3.48
N VAL A 179 -7.51 -17.24 4.42
CA VAL A 179 -6.33 -17.80 5.10
C VAL A 179 -6.69 -19.02 5.91
N GLU A 180 -7.78 -18.99 6.70
CA GLU A 180 -8.27 -20.13 7.49
C GLU A 180 -8.65 -21.32 6.59
N LYS A 181 -9.22 -21.07 5.41
CA LYS A 181 -9.52 -22.14 4.43
C LYS A 181 -8.25 -22.77 3.87
N VAL A 182 -7.21 -21.99 3.57
CA VAL A 182 -5.92 -22.50 3.11
C VAL A 182 -5.28 -23.38 4.20
N GLU A 183 -5.34 -22.98 5.47
CA GLU A 183 -4.86 -23.78 6.60
C GLU A 183 -5.61 -25.10 6.71
N ALA A 184 -6.95 -25.10 6.56
CA ALA A 184 -7.79 -26.29 6.65
C ALA A 184 -7.55 -27.32 5.52
N ILE A 185 -7.15 -26.87 4.33
CA ILE A 185 -6.79 -27.76 3.20
C ILE A 185 -5.49 -28.52 3.49
N GLY A 186 -4.66 -27.98 4.39
CA GLY A 186 -3.38 -28.55 4.79
C GLY A 186 -2.22 -28.13 3.89
N LEU A 187 -1.05 -28.04 4.49
CA LEU A 187 0.18 -27.62 3.80
C LEU A 187 0.62 -28.63 2.72
N ASP A 188 0.19 -29.89 2.83
CA ASP A 188 0.54 -30.96 1.86
C ASP A 188 -0.09 -30.71 0.48
N ALA A 189 -1.30 -30.14 0.43
CA ALA A 189 -1.94 -29.78 -0.83
C ALA A 189 -1.29 -28.58 -1.52
N LEU A 190 -0.49 -27.79 -0.81
CA LEU A 190 0.25 -26.64 -1.35
C LEU A 190 1.61 -27.05 -1.92
N SER A 191 2.13 -28.24 -1.59
CA SER A 191 3.38 -28.77 -2.14
C SER A 191 3.28 -29.11 -3.63
N ASP A 192 2.07 -29.39 -4.12
CA ASP A 192 1.79 -29.73 -5.52
C ASP A 192 1.66 -28.48 -6.43
N LEU A 193 1.77 -27.28 -5.84
CA LEU A 193 1.71 -26.00 -6.55
C LEU A 193 3.09 -25.35 -6.81
N ASN A 194 4.18 -26.08 -6.52
CA ASN A 194 5.57 -25.65 -6.76
C ASN A 194 6.15 -26.20 -8.06
#